data_25447e735c25b41abf4f4bf1dd6be52e
#
_entry.id   25447e735c25b41abf4f4bf1dd6be52e
#
_cell.length_a   1.000
_cell.length_b   1.000
_cell.length_c   1.000
_cell.angle_alpha   90.00
_cell.angle_beta   90.00
_cell.angle_gamma   90.00
#
_symmetry.space_group_name_H-M   'P 1'
#
loop_
_entity.id
_entity.type
_entity.pdbx_description
1 polymer ?
#
loop_
_entity_poly.entity_id
_entity_poly.type
_entity_poly.pdbx_seq_one_letter_code
_entity_poly.pdbx_strand_id
1 'polypeptide(L)'
;EVVVRPMEEGGVQYVSNRIIPSENNYEETWHTPRLTEEEWKKIYEGEETKESLLTEEEKKQLQDLSLEAAGQAKEVWQDMEPVDASGYGDMNNFTDEQCKEAVALLGQAGFTSVSKDCNMENPEKIESFYNAYLEKRDAMFTVFEVNYDGGIGVYTFIYRRDKLQTYYIGIGWREGGMPEIRSTLVSDVEEIKLTEKGYFIYAYEDLIIHSSLRQYWRVKPLSDKC
;
A
#
# COMPACT_ATOMS: atom_id res chain seq x y z
N GLU A 1 12.07 -28.95 2.09
CA GLU A 1 13.52 -29.03 2.24
C GLU A 1 14.19 -28.00 1.37
N VAL A 2 15.03 -27.16 1.95
CA VAL A 2 15.87 -26.21 1.22
C VAL A 2 17.31 -26.69 1.30
N VAL A 3 17.94 -26.86 0.15
CA VAL A 3 19.33 -27.27 0.05
C VAL A 3 20.17 -26.02 -0.21
N VAL A 4 21.15 -25.78 0.68
CA VAL A 4 22.11 -24.69 0.55
C VAL A 4 23.53 -25.24 0.61
N ARG A 5 24.48 -24.56 -0.02
CA ARG A 5 25.91 -24.91 0.00
C ARG A 5 26.70 -23.77 0.66
N PRO A 6 27.57 -24.05 1.63
CA PRO A 6 28.49 -23.07 2.17
C PRO A 6 29.40 -22.50 1.07
N MET A 7 29.68 -21.20 1.13
CA MET A 7 30.64 -20.53 0.25
C MET A 7 31.97 -20.30 0.99
N GLU A 8 33.09 -20.35 0.26
CA GLU A 8 34.42 -20.14 0.83
C GLU A 8 34.62 -18.76 1.47
N GLU A 9 33.90 -17.74 0.93
CA GLU A 9 33.96 -16.37 1.42
C GLU A 9 32.97 -16.08 2.57
N GLY A 10 32.29 -17.11 3.07
CA GLY A 10 31.23 -17.00 4.06
C GLY A 10 29.85 -16.85 3.43
N GLY A 11 28.82 -17.20 4.20
CA GLY A 11 27.44 -17.24 3.69
C GLY A 11 27.08 -18.57 3.06
N VAL A 12 25.91 -18.61 2.41
CA VAL A 12 25.39 -19.82 1.78
C VAL A 12 24.83 -19.51 0.39
N GLN A 13 25.05 -20.43 -0.53
CA GLN A 13 24.45 -20.41 -1.85
C GLN A 13 23.21 -21.30 -1.85
N TYR A 14 22.09 -20.76 -2.32
CA TYR A 14 20.89 -21.54 -2.59
C TYR A 14 21.17 -22.54 -3.74
N VAL A 15 20.83 -23.78 -3.53
CA VAL A 15 21.02 -24.84 -4.54
C VAL A 15 19.68 -25.29 -5.12
N SER A 16 18.75 -25.66 -4.24
CA SER A 16 17.41 -26.12 -4.66
C SER A 16 16.45 -26.13 -3.47
N ASN A 17 15.18 -26.19 -3.80
CA ASN A 17 14.15 -26.60 -2.84
C ASN A 17 13.36 -27.77 -3.41
N ARG A 18 12.81 -28.58 -2.54
CA ARG A 18 11.78 -29.55 -2.86
C ARG A 18 10.76 -29.62 -1.75
N ILE A 19 9.54 -29.87 -2.14
CA ILE A 19 8.47 -30.17 -1.20
C ILE A 19 8.68 -31.58 -0.68
N ILE A 20 8.76 -31.76 0.64
CA ILE A 20 8.78 -33.08 1.26
C ILE A 20 7.32 -33.43 1.54
N PRO A 21 6.78 -34.50 0.93
CA PRO A 21 5.44 -34.97 1.28
C PRO A 21 5.40 -35.26 2.80
N SER A 22 4.46 -34.64 3.51
CA SER A 22 4.21 -34.94 4.92
C SER A 22 2.98 -35.86 5.03
N GLU A 23 2.89 -36.63 6.10
CA GLU A 23 1.72 -37.45 6.41
C GLU A 23 0.48 -36.58 6.70
N ASN A 24 0.69 -35.34 7.06
CA ASN A 24 -0.36 -34.34 7.13
C ASN A 24 -0.64 -33.81 5.72
N ASN A 25 -1.87 -33.89 5.30
CA ASN A 25 -2.33 -33.48 3.96
C ASN A 25 -1.75 -32.08 3.62
N TYR A 26 -0.69 -32.08 2.80
CA TYR A 26 0.10 -30.91 2.48
C TYR A 26 -0.72 -29.85 1.75
N GLU A 27 -1.71 -30.28 1.01
CA GLU A 27 -2.65 -29.39 0.32
C GLU A 27 -3.55 -28.63 1.29
N GLU A 28 -3.93 -29.24 2.42
CA GLU A 28 -4.76 -28.56 3.43
C GLU A 28 -3.99 -27.56 4.29
N THR A 29 -2.67 -27.74 4.44
CA THR A 29 -1.85 -26.87 5.30
C THR A 29 -1.23 -25.67 4.56
N TRP A 30 -1.21 -25.71 3.22
CA TRP A 30 -0.58 -24.67 2.39
C TRP A 30 -1.56 -23.86 1.55
N HIS A 31 -2.78 -24.31 1.43
CA HIS A 31 -3.82 -23.49 0.84
C HIS A 31 -4.42 -22.60 1.94
N THR A 32 -4.21 -21.30 1.82
CA THR A 32 -5.19 -20.36 2.36
C THR A 32 -6.58 -20.88 2.05
N PRO A 33 -7.53 -20.84 3.00
CA PRO A 33 -8.90 -21.20 2.71
C PRO A 33 -9.27 -20.54 1.39
N ARG A 34 -9.61 -21.33 0.39
CA ARG A 34 -10.01 -20.76 -0.91
C ARG A 34 -11.24 -19.92 -0.62
N LEU A 35 -11.14 -18.65 -0.92
CA LEU A 35 -12.31 -17.80 -0.92
C LEU A 35 -13.37 -18.43 -1.80
N THR A 36 -14.59 -18.44 -1.35
CA THR A 36 -15.72 -18.88 -2.15
C THR A 36 -15.85 -17.96 -3.36
N GLU A 37 -16.52 -18.44 -4.41
CA GLU A 37 -16.77 -17.63 -5.61
C GLU A 37 -17.51 -16.31 -5.26
N GLU A 38 -18.36 -16.35 -4.24
CA GLU A 38 -19.08 -15.20 -3.72
C GLU A 38 -18.18 -14.20 -2.99
N GLU A 39 -17.21 -14.67 -2.20
CA GLU A 39 -16.20 -13.84 -1.55
C GLU A 39 -15.24 -13.20 -2.56
N TRP A 40 -14.77 -13.98 -3.55
CA TRP A 40 -14.00 -13.44 -4.66
C TRP A 40 -14.75 -12.34 -5.41
N LYS A 41 -16.04 -12.58 -5.70
CA LYS A 41 -16.87 -11.61 -6.39
C LYS A 41 -16.96 -10.30 -5.61
N LYS A 42 -17.16 -10.37 -4.30
CA LYS A 42 -17.17 -9.18 -3.42
C LYS A 42 -15.86 -8.40 -3.48
N ILE A 43 -14.71 -9.10 -3.47
CA ILE A 43 -13.40 -8.46 -3.56
C ILE A 43 -13.20 -7.80 -4.92
N TYR A 44 -13.53 -8.47 -6.02
CA TYR A 44 -13.34 -7.94 -7.38
C TYR A 44 -14.37 -6.89 -7.78
N GLU A 45 -15.58 -6.97 -7.27
CA GLU A 45 -16.63 -5.97 -7.54
C GLU A 45 -16.53 -4.76 -6.61
N GLY A 46 -15.55 -4.76 -5.68
CA GLY A 46 -15.34 -3.67 -4.72
C GLY A 46 -16.43 -3.60 -3.64
N GLU A 47 -17.18 -4.68 -3.43
CA GLU A 47 -18.08 -4.76 -2.28
C GLU A 47 -17.25 -4.83 -0.99
N GLU A 48 -17.49 -3.87 -0.10
CA GLU A 48 -16.83 -3.82 1.18
C GLU A 48 -17.21 -5.02 2.04
N THR A 49 -16.21 -5.82 2.41
CA THR A 49 -16.41 -6.98 3.29
C THR A 49 -16.52 -6.59 4.78
N LYS A 50 -16.16 -5.35 5.12
CA LYS A 50 -16.18 -4.82 6.50
C LYS A 50 -16.97 -3.52 6.59
N GLU A 51 -17.66 -3.32 7.74
CA GLU A 51 -18.32 -2.06 8.04
C GLU A 51 -17.28 -0.93 8.13
N SER A 52 -17.42 0.07 7.29
CA SER A 52 -16.52 1.21 7.24
C SER A 52 -16.85 2.24 8.31
N LEU A 53 -15.81 2.84 8.89
CA LEU A 53 -15.94 4.03 9.76
C LEU A 53 -16.27 5.30 8.96
N LEU A 54 -16.13 5.27 7.63
CA LEU A 54 -16.48 6.37 6.73
C LEU A 54 -17.91 6.24 6.25
N THR A 55 -18.58 7.36 6.10
CA THR A 55 -19.84 7.45 5.38
C THR A 55 -19.61 7.38 3.86
N GLU A 56 -20.62 7.04 3.10
CA GLU A 56 -20.55 7.02 1.62
C GLU A 56 -20.16 8.38 1.03
N GLU A 57 -20.60 9.48 1.67
CA GLU A 57 -20.20 10.81 1.24
C GLU A 57 -18.71 11.08 1.49
N GLU A 58 -18.18 10.67 2.65
CA GLU A 58 -16.73 10.79 2.95
C GLU A 58 -15.89 9.93 1.99
N LYS A 59 -16.33 8.72 1.68
CA LYS A 59 -15.67 7.85 0.70
C LYS A 59 -15.63 8.51 -0.67
N LYS A 60 -16.76 9.06 -1.13
CA LYS A 60 -16.82 9.76 -2.40
C LYS A 60 -15.90 10.97 -2.43
N GLN A 61 -15.87 11.77 -1.37
CA GLN A 61 -14.94 12.91 -1.25
C GLN A 61 -13.47 12.47 -1.32
N LEU A 62 -13.12 11.37 -0.67
CA LEU A 62 -11.77 10.80 -0.74
C LEU A 62 -11.44 10.27 -2.14
N GLN A 63 -12.38 9.66 -2.84
CA GLN A 63 -12.20 9.21 -4.22
C GLN A 63 -11.98 10.41 -5.16
N ASP A 64 -12.81 11.44 -5.06
CA ASP A 64 -12.69 12.65 -5.87
C ASP A 64 -11.35 13.35 -5.60
N LEU A 65 -10.96 13.50 -4.33
CA LEU A 65 -9.66 14.04 -3.90
C LEU A 65 -8.49 13.20 -4.45
N SER A 66 -8.63 11.90 -4.45
CA SER A 66 -7.57 10.98 -4.91
C SER A 66 -7.34 11.11 -6.41
N LEU A 67 -8.40 11.24 -7.19
CA LEU A 67 -8.30 11.49 -8.64
C LEU A 67 -7.74 12.88 -8.95
N GLU A 68 -8.15 13.91 -8.19
CA GLU A 68 -7.59 15.25 -8.31
C GLU A 68 -6.10 15.26 -8.03
N ALA A 69 -5.67 14.64 -6.93
CA ALA A 69 -4.26 14.53 -6.54
C ALA A 69 -3.45 13.80 -7.61
N ALA A 70 -3.93 12.65 -8.09
CA ALA A 70 -3.27 11.92 -9.17
C ALA A 70 -3.11 12.78 -10.42
N GLY A 71 -4.12 13.61 -10.74
CA GLY A 71 -4.06 14.56 -11.84
C GLY A 71 -2.92 15.59 -11.74
N GLN A 72 -2.44 15.93 -10.53
CA GLN A 72 -1.30 16.85 -10.33
C GLN A 72 0.03 16.25 -10.80
N ALA A 73 0.17 14.94 -10.73
CA ALA A 73 1.39 14.24 -11.12
C ALA A 73 1.30 13.59 -12.52
N LYS A 74 0.21 13.83 -13.26
CA LYS A 74 -0.07 13.15 -14.54
C LYS A 74 1.04 13.23 -15.58
N GLU A 75 1.89 14.28 -15.54
CA GLU A 75 2.97 14.47 -16.51
C GLU A 75 3.98 13.32 -16.47
N VAL A 76 4.19 12.70 -15.33
CA VAL A 76 5.07 11.54 -15.17
C VAL A 76 4.52 10.32 -15.92
N TRP A 77 3.20 10.25 -16.15
CA TRP A 77 2.51 9.14 -16.82
C TRP A 77 2.18 9.40 -18.30
N GLN A 78 2.41 10.61 -18.83
CA GLN A 78 2.00 10.95 -20.20
C GLN A 78 2.67 10.09 -21.28
N ASP A 79 3.91 9.69 -21.03
CA ASP A 79 4.72 8.92 -21.98
C ASP A 79 4.74 7.41 -21.67
N MET A 80 3.94 6.96 -20.70
CA MET A 80 3.83 5.53 -20.40
C MET A 80 2.96 4.85 -21.45
N GLU A 81 3.56 3.93 -22.21
CA GLU A 81 2.82 3.08 -23.12
C GLU A 81 2.04 2.01 -22.35
N PRO A 82 0.77 1.74 -22.69
CA PRO A 82 0.06 0.59 -22.17
C PRO A 82 0.74 -0.68 -22.65
N VAL A 83 1.07 -1.57 -21.70
CA VAL A 83 1.97 -2.72 -21.95
C VAL A 83 1.26 -3.92 -22.50
N ASP A 84 -0.06 -4.01 -22.36
CA ASP A 84 -0.84 -5.10 -22.92
C ASP A 84 -2.21 -4.66 -23.44
N ALA A 85 -2.89 -5.59 -24.15
CA ALA A 85 -4.24 -5.39 -24.68
C ALA A 85 -5.30 -5.18 -23.60
N SER A 86 -5.01 -5.44 -22.32
CA SER A 86 -5.89 -5.17 -21.19
C SER A 86 -5.74 -3.76 -20.63
N GLY A 87 -4.72 -3.01 -21.08
CA GLY A 87 -4.43 -1.65 -20.63
C GLY A 87 -3.72 -1.59 -19.27
N TYR A 88 -3.22 -2.72 -18.77
CA TYR A 88 -2.38 -2.75 -17.58
C TYR A 88 -0.91 -2.46 -17.95
N GLY A 89 -0.32 -1.49 -17.24
CA GLY A 89 1.11 -1.26 -17.32
C GLY A 89 1.91 -2.45 -16.80
N ASP A 90 3.11 -2.67 -17.34
CA ASP A 90 4.00 -3.72 -16.86
C ASP A 90 4.51 -3.38 -15.45
N MET A 91 4.63 -4.39 -14.60
CA MET A 91 5.23 -4.22 -13.29
C MET A 91 6.68 -3.76 -13.46
N ASN A 92 7.04 -2.67 -12.79
CA ASN A 92 8.33 -1.98 -12.85
C ASN A 92 8.54 -1.02 -14.04
N ASN A 93 7.51 -0.35 -14.50
CA ASN A 93 7.64 0.66 -15.53
C ASN A 93 8.28 1.97 -15.04
N PHE A 94 8.18 2.28 -13.73
CA PHE A 94 8.76 3.49 -13.19
C PHE A 94 10.21 3.28 -12.77
N THR A 95 11.06 4.24 -13.16
CA THR A 95 12.39 4.38 -12.57
C THR A 95 12.33 5.04 -11.20
N ASP A 96 13.40 4.93 -10.42
CA ASP A 96 13.52 5.63 -9.13
C ASP A 96 13.34 7.14 -9.28
N GLU A 97 13.80 7.73 -10.39
CA GLU A 97 13.66 9.15 -10.68
C GLU A 97 12.20 9.51 -10.93
N GLN A 98 11.46 8.73 -11.70
CA GLN A 98 10.04 8.94 -11.94
C GLN A 98 9.21 8.81 -10.64
N CYS A 99 9.53 7.82 -9.79
CA CYS A 99 8.90 7.71 -8.48
C CYS A 99 9.15 8.96 -7.61
N LYS A 100 10.40 9.44 -7.57
CA LYS A 100 10.76 10.65 -6.83
C LYS A 100 10.05 11.89 -7.37
N GLU A 101 9.97 12.03 -8.68
CA GLU A 101 9.28 13.14 -9.32
C GLU A 101 7.80 13.13 -9.01
N ALA A 102 7.11 11.99 -9.12
CA ALA A 102 5.70 11.85 -8.78
C ALA A 102 5.44 12.16 -7.30
N VAL A 103 6.29 11.66 -6.38
CA VAL A 103 6.21 11.96 -4.94
C VAL A 103 6.38 13.46 -4.70
N ALA A 104 7.35 14.10 -5.35
CA ALA A 104 7.60 15.53 -5.20
C ALA A 104 6.45 16.39 -5.75
N LEU A 105 5.85 16.04 -6.89
CA LEU A 105 4.70 16.76 -7.46
C LEU A 105 3.48 16.68 -6.54
N LEU A 106 3.17 15.49 -6.00
CA LEU A 106 2.12 15.31 -5.01
C LEU A 106 2.41 16.13 -3.73
N GLY A 107 3.67 16.11 -3.27
CA GLY A 107 4.11 16.89 -2.11
C GLY A 107 3.96 18.40 -2.31
N GLN A 108 4.34 18.92 -3.47
CA GLN A 108 4.20 20.34 -3.83
C GLN A 108 2.74 20.77 -3.90
N ALA A 109 1.85 19.86 -4.30
CA ALA A 109 0.40 20.08 -4.27
C ALA A 109 -0.20 20.01 -2.85
N GLY A 110 0.61 19.76 -1.81
CA GLY A 110 0.20 19.75 -0.40
C GLY A 110 -0.29 18.38 0.10
N PHE A 111 -0.11 17.32 -0.69
CA PHE A 111 -0.43 15.96 -0.26
C PHE A 111 0.73 15.31 0.49
N THR A 112 0.42 14.46 1.46
CA THR A 112 1.42 13.55 2.04
C THR A 112 1.67 12.44 1.04
N SER A 113 2.89 12.32 0.55
CA SER A 113 3.25 11.36 -0.49
C SER A 113 4.56 10.65 -0.20
N VAL A 114 4.68 9.42 -0.67
CA VAL A 114 5.83 8.55 -0.40
C VAL A 114 5.99 7.53 -1.53
N SER A 115 7.19 6.99 -1.67
CA SER A 115 7.47 5.76 -2.39
C SER A 115 8.43 4.92 -1.56
N LYS A 116 8.61 3.66 -1.91
CA LYS A 116 9.43 2.69 -1.16
C LYS A 116 10.82 3.20 -0.81
N ASP A 117 11.48 3.88 -1.74
CA ASP A 117 12.86 4.34 -1.59
C ASP A 117 12.98 5.88 -1.54
N CYS A 118 11.85 6.59 -1.39
CA CYS A 118 11.82 8.04 -1.26
C CYS A 118 11.50 8.45 0.17
N ASN A 119 12.01 9.62 0.57
CA ASN A 119 11.53 10.27 1.78
C ASN A 119 10.08 10.72 1.56
N MET A 120 9.32 10.70 2.65
CA MET A 120 7.96 11.21 2.62
C MET A 120 7.93 12.72 2.52
N GLU A 121 7.06 13.23 1.64
CA GLU A 121 6.71 14.65 1.58
C GLU A 121 5.57 14.95 2.56
N ASN A 122 5.55 16.12 3.16
CA ASN A 122 4.55 16.61 4.13
C ASN A 122 4.26 15.60 5.26
N PRO A 123 5.27 15.12 5.99
CA PRO A 123 5.11 14.04 6.98
C PRO A 123 4.42 14.48 8.29
N GLU A 124 4.27 15.79 8.54
CA GLU A 124 3.72 16.34 9.78
C GLU A 124 2.28 15.92 10.06
N LYS A 125 1.53 15.57 9.02
CA LYS A 125 0.16 15.06 9.14
C LYS A 125 0.12 13.69 9.83
N ILE A 126 1.13 12.85 9.59
CA ILE A 126 1.27 11.55 10.28
C ILE A 126 1.54 11.74 11.77
N GLU A 127 2.45 12.65 12.12
CA GLU A 127 2.74 12.92 13.53
C GLU A 127 1.48 13.44 14.26
N SER A 128 0.73 14.34 13.62
CA SER A 128 -0.52 14.87 14.15
C SER A 128 -1.57 13.79 14.36
N PHE A 129 -1.72 12.88 13.38
CA PHE A 129 -2.62 11.74 13.48
C PHE A 129 -2.20 10.78 14.58
N TYR A 130 -0.91 10.43 14.64
CA TYR A 130 -0.38 9.51 15.63
C TYR A 130 -0.57 10.03 17.06
N ASN A 131 -0.34 11.33 17.28
CA ASN A 131 -0.61 11.96 18.57
C ASN A 131 -2.10 11.92 18.94
N ALA A 132 -2.98 12.21 17.98
CA ALA A 132 -4.43 12.12 18.21
C ALA A 132 -4.87 10.69 18.55
N TYR A 133 -4.31 9.68 17.87
CA TYR A 133 -4.54 8.27 18.18
C TYR A 133 -4.09 7.92 19.60
N LEU A 134 -2.90 8.34 20.04
CA LEU A 134 -2.41 8.10 21.40
C LEU A 134 -3.30 8.77 22.47
N GLU A 135 -3.84 9.93 22.15
CA GLU A 135 -4.77 10.70 22.99
C GLU A 135 -6.23 10.21 22.89
N LYS A 136 -6.49 9.17 22.11
CA LYS A 136 -7.82 8.61 21.82
C LYS A 136 -8.81 9.65 21.30
N ARG A 137 -8.34 10.58 20.48
CA ARG A 137 -9.16 11.57 19.77
C ARG A 137 -9.41 11.12 18.35
N ASP A 138 -10.65 11.30 17.89
CA ASP A 138 -11.02 11.05 16.50
C ASP A 138 -10.08 11.82 15.56
N ALA A 139 -9.52 11.11 14.59
CA ALA A 139 -8.58 11.68 13.62
C ALA A 139 -8.59 10.91 12.30
N MET A 140 -8.16 11.58 11.24
CA MET A 140 -8.02 11.00 9.91
C MET A 140 -6.84 11.66 9.20
N PHE A 141 -6.08 10.87 8.41
CA PHE A 141 -5.10 11.41 7.48
C PHE A 141 -4.98 10.51 6.24
N THR A 142 -4.54 11.08 5.14
CA THR A 142 -4.38 10.37 3.87
C THR A 142 -2.93 10.49 3.41
N VAL A 143 -2.39 9.37 2.89
CA VAL A 143 -1.07 9.29 2.27
C VAL A 143 -1.16 8.65 0.90
N PHE A 144 -0.40 9.17 -0.05
CA PHE A 144 -0.30 8.72 -1.42
C PHE A 144 1.02 7.96 -1.60
N GLU A 145 0.95 6.67 -1.89
CA GLU A 145 2.11 5.82 -2.15
C GLU A 145 2.25 5.59 -3.65
N VAL A 146 3.34 6.09 -4.22
CA VAL A 146 3.68 5.86 -5.63
C VAL A 146 4.42 4.54 -5.76
N ASN A 147 3.86 3.63 -6.54
CA ASN A 147 4.41 2.30 -6.78
C ASN A 147 5.26 2.26 -8.06
N TYR A 148 6.18 1.30 -8.14
CA TYR A 148 7.02 1.11 -9.32
C TYR A 148 6.27 0.67 -10.58
N ASP A 149 5.08 0.09 -10.43
CA ASP A 149 4.17 -0.19 -11.56
C ASP A 149 3.45 1.05 -12.08
N GLY A 150 3.76 2.22 -11.52
CA GLY A 150 3.12 3.48 -11.85
C GLY A 150 1.75 3.67 -11.20
N GLY A 151 1.23 2.70 -10.46
CA GLY A 151 0.01 2.87 -9.68
C GLY A 151 0.21 3.78 -8.47
N ILE A 152 -0.88 4.38 -8.00
CA ILE A 152 -0.89 5.13 -6.74
C ILE A 152 -1.82 4.41 -5.76
N GLY A 153 -1.27 3.97 -4.64
CA GLY A 153 -2.04 3.52 -3.48
C GLY A 153 -2.38 4.71 -2.59
N VAL A 154 -3.65 4.98 -2.38
CA VAL A 154 -4.09 6.04 -1.45
C VAL A 154 -4.61 5.39 -0.19
N TYR A 155 -3.93 5.61 0.91
CA TYR A 155 -4.27 5.05 2.21
C TYR A 155 -4.82 6.16 3.10
N THR A 156 -6.09 6.07 3.46
CA THR A 156 -6.69 6.94 4.47
C THR A 156 -6.81 6.16 5.77
N PHE A 157 -6.10 6.59 6.80
CA PHE A 157 -6.20 6.06 8.15
C PHE A 157 -7.29 6.83 8.91
N ILE A 158 -8.18 6.08 9.56
CA ILE A 158 -9.30 6.62 10.31
C ILE A 158 -9.26 6.05 11.72
N TYR A 159 -9.16 6.91 12.72
CA TYR A 159 -9.37 6.55 14.11
C TYR A 159 -10.63 7.20 14.62
N ARG A 160 -11.65 6.41 14.91
CA ARG A 160 -12.94 6.86 15.41
C ARG A 160 -13.55 5.82 16.35
N ARG A 161 -14.13 6.24 17.45
CA ARG A 161 -14.85 5.36 18.40
C ARG A 161 -14.00 4.20 18.90
N ASP A 162 -12.74 4.47 19.23
CA ASP A 162 -11.74 3.47 19.65
C ASP A 162 -11.47 2.37 18.61
N LYS A 163 -11.82 2.59 17.32
CA LYS A 163 -11.50 1.72 16.20
C LYS A 163 -10.52 2.40 15.26
N LEU A 164 -9.63 1.61 14.70
CA LEU A 164 -8.65 2.06 13.70
C LEU A 164 -8.83 1.27 12.42
N GLN A 165 -9.06 1.98 11.31
CA GLN A 165 -9.22 1.40 9.98
C GLN A 165 -8.37 2.13 8.94
N THR A 166 -8.11 1.46 7.83
CA THR A 166 -7.70 2.09 6.59
C THR A 166 -8.81 1.97 5.55
N TYR A 167 -8.98 3.05 4.78
CA TYR A 167 -9.68 3.02 3.51
C TYR A 167 -8.64 3.19 2.40
N TYR A 168 -8.44 2.13 1.62
CA TYR A 168 -7.51 2.08 0.51
C TYR A 168 -8.23 2.39 -0.79
N ILE A 169 -7.59 3.18 -1.66
CA ILE A 169 -8.02 3.44 -3.03
C ILE A 169 -6.83 3.18 -3.94
N GLY A 170 -6.95 2.20 -4.83
CA GLY A 170 -5.97 1.93 -5.86
C GLY A 170 -6.27 2.75 -7.11
N ILE A 171 -5.30 3.56 -7.55
CA ILE A 171 -5.39 4.36 -8.78
C ILE A 171 -4.46 3.77 -9.81
N GLY A 172 -5.00 3.52 -10.98
CA GLY A 172 -4.26 3.22 -12.21
C GLY A 172 -4.50 4.29 -13.26
N TRP A 173 -3.94 4.06 -14.43
CA TRP A 173 -3.93 5.03 -15.52
C TRP A 173 -4.51 4.41 -16.79
N ARG A 174 -5.32 5.18 -17.48
CA ARG A 174 -5.76 4.89 -18.84
C ARG A 174 -4.82 5.53 -19.85
N GLU A 175 -4.94 5.09 -21.07
CA GLU A 175 -4.28 5.73 -22.21
C GLU A 175 -4.43 7.27 -22.15
N GLY A 176 -3.33 7.99 -22.40
CA GLY A 176 -3.28 9.45 -22.29
C GLY A 176 -3.15 10.00 -20.87
N GLY A 177 -2.74 9.16 -19.89
CA GLY A 177 -2.45 9.62 -18.53
C GLY A 177 -3.68 10.03 -17.71
N MET A 178 -4.83 9.46 -18.01
CA MET A 178 -6.06 9.72 -17.25
C MET A 178 -6.13 8.79 -16.04
N PRO A 179 -6.14 9.33 -14.79
CA PRO A 179 -6.24 8.50 -13.60
C PRO A 179 -7.64 7.89 -13.46
N GLU A 180 -7.70 6.66 -13.00
CA GLU A 180 -8.96 6.00 -12.66
C GLU A 180 -8.83 5.15 -11.40
N ILE A 181 -9.92 5.04 -10.65
CA ILE A 181 -9.98 4.15 -9.48
C ILE A 181 -10.12 2.71 -9.99
N ARG A 182 -9.18 1.86 -9.59
CA ARG A 182 -9.16 0.43 -9.92
C ARG A 182 -9.77 -0.43 -8.83
N SER A 183 -9.58 -0.04 -7.57
CA SER A 183 -10.06 -0.80 -6.43
C SER A 183 -10.25 0.09 -5.21
N THR A 184 -11.10 -0.35 -4.30
CA THR A 184 -11.24 0.22 -2.96
C THR A 184 -11.31 -0.93 -1.95
N LEU A 185 -10.77 -0.70 -0.76
CA LEU A 185 -10.76 -1.71 0.30
C LEU A 185 -10.82 -1.04 1.68
N VAL A 186 -11.60 -1.62 2.59
CA VAL A 186 -11.60 -1.28 4.01
C VAL A 186 -10.88 -2.37 4.77
N SER A 187 -9.90 -2.01 5.60
CA SER A 187 -9.20 -2.96 6.46
C SER A 187 -9.12 -2.43 7.89
N ASP A 188 -9.34 -3.32 8.86
CA ASP A 188 -9.05 -3.01 10.25
C ASP A 188 -7.54 -2.98 10.46
N VAL A 189 -7.08 -1.98 11.19
CA VAL A 189 -5.67 -1.83 11.55
C VAL A 189 -5.49 -2.28 12.98
N GLU A 190 -4.61 -3.24 13.19
CA GLU A 190 -4.35 -3.82 14.50
C GLU A 190 -3.42 -2.93 15.33
N GLU A 191 -2.41 -2.35 14.69
CA GLU A 191 -1.38 -1.55 15.34
C GLU A 191 -0.83 -0.48 14.41
N ILE A 192 -0.58 0.70 14.98
CA ILE A 192 0.26 1.71 14.34
C ILE A 192 1.37 2.13 15.30
N LYS A 193 2.53 2.43 14.73
CA LYS A 193 3.70 2.87 15.50
C LYS A 193 4.52 3.89 14.72
N LEU A 194 4.81 5.00 15.34
CA LEU A 194 5.83 5.94 14.86
C LEU A 194 7.12 5.70 15.65
N THR A 195 8.17 5.23 14.98
CA THR A 195 9.42 4.87 15.63
C THR A 195 10.33 6.09 15.82
N GLU A 196 11.24 6.03 16.79
CA GLU A 196 12.28 7.06 16.98
C GLU A 196 13.20 7.22 15.75
N LYS A 197 13.33 6.16 14.94
CA LYS A 197 14.08 6.18 13.69
C LYS A 197 13.33 6.82 12.52
N GLY A 198 12.12 7.33 12.75
CA GLY A 198 11.32 8.01 11.73
C GLY A 198 10.59 7.07 10.78
N TYR A 199 10.21 5.88 11.20
CA TYR A 199 9.34 4.99 10.43
C TYR A 199 7.94 5.00 11.01
N PHE A 200 6.93 5.17 10.16
CA PHE A 200 5.56 4.86 10.46
C PHE A 200 5.29 3.41 10.05
N ILE A 201 4.92 2.58 11.00
CA ILE A 201 4.65 1.17 10.81
C ILE A 201 3.18 0.94 11.12
N TYR A 202 2.50 0.14 10.30
CA TYR A 202 1.15 -0.30 10.58
C TYR A 202 0.98 -1.78 10.24
N ALA A 203 0.10 -2.45 10.99
CA ALA A 203 -0.27 -3.83 10.79
C ALA A 203 -1.78 -3.92 10.55
N TYR A 204 -2.20 -4.66 9.55
CA TYR A 204 -3.60 -4.89 9.21
C TYR A 204 -3.83 -6.34 8.84
N GLU A 205 -5.05 -6.81 9.03
CA GLU A 205 -5.46 -8.14 8.59
C GLU A 205 -5.70 -8.14 7.07
N ASP A 206 -4.92 -8.96 6.36
CA ASP A 206 -5.17 -9.21 4.95
C ASP A 206 -6.32 -10.21 4.78
N LEU A 207 -7.37 -9.80 4.08
CA LEU A 207 -8.57 -10.62 3.90
C LEU A 207 -8.34 -11.82 2.97
N ILE A 208 -7.34 -11.72 2.09
CA ILE A 208 -7.04 -12.77 1.11
C ILE A 208 -6.25 -13.90 1.74
N ILE A 209 -5.21 -13.56 2.49
CA ILE A 209 -4.31 -14.54 3.10
C ILE A 209 -4.63 -14.82 4.57
N HIS A 210 -5.67 -14.16 5.13
CA HIS A 210 -6.06 -14.28 6.54
C HIS A 210 -4.88 -14.20 7.52
N SER A 211 -3.97 -13.28 7.24
CA SER A 211 -2.79 -13.04 8.07
C SER A 211 -2.56 -11.56 8.28
N SER A 212 -1.92 -11.23 9.39
CA SER A 212 -1.50 -9.86 9.67
C SER A 212 -0.31 -9.48 8.79
N LEU A 213 -0.47 -8.45 7.98
CA LEU A 213 0.59 -7.87 7.18
C LEU A 213 1.13 -6.61 7.85
N ARG A 214 2.44 -6.41 7.75
CA ARG A 214 3.09 -5.18 8.20
C ARG A 214 3.63 -4.40 7.02
N GLN A 215 3.32 -3.10 7.03
CA GLN A 215 3.92 -2.14 6.12
C GLN A 215 4.58 -1.01 6.88
N TYR A 216 5.50 -0.30 6.23
CA TYR A 216 6.18 0.84 6.83
C TYR A 216 6.55 1.87 5.78
N TRP A 217 6.50 3.14 6.18
CA TRP A 217 6.99 4.27 5.38
C TRP A 217 8.04 5.04 6.16
N ARG A 218 9.00 5.60 5.42
CA ARG A 218 10.00 6.50 6.00
C ARG A 218 9.43 7.90 6.09
N VAL A 219 9.14 8.33 7.30
CA VAL A 219 8.56 9.65 7.63
C VAL A 219 9.64 10.73 7.78
N LYS A 220 10.80 10.36 8.35
CA LYS A 220 11.94 11.27 8.54
C LYS A 220 13.16 10.80 7.76
N PRO A 221 13.92 11.72 7.12
CA PRO A 221 15.17 11.36 6.49
C PRO A 221 16.12 10.76 7.54
N LEU A 222 16.91 9.77 7.12
CA LEU A 222 18.04 9.34 7.93
C LEU A 222 18.93 10.57 8.10
N SER A 223 19.21 10.97 9.36
CA SER A 223 20.24 11.98 9.58
C SER A 223 21.54 11.46 8.99
N ASP A 224 22.19 12.24 8.11
CA ASP A 224 23.51 11.99 7.55
C ASP A 224 24.59 12.00 8.65
N LYS A 225 24.43 11.10 9.61
CA LYS A 225 25.44 10.79 10.62
C LYS A 225 25.73 9.30 10.53
N CYS A 226 26.50 8.95 9.54
CA CYS A 226 27.42 7.83 9.62
C CYS A 226 28.78 8.36 10.02
#